data_d09188d2af07e28692d3546a623424b3
#
_entry.id   d09188d2af07e28692d3546a623424b3
#
_cell.length_a   1.000
_cell.length_b   1.000
_cell.length_c   1.000
_cell.angle_alpha   90.00
_cell.angle_beta   90.00
_cell.angle_gamma   90.00
#
_symmetry.space_group_name_H-M   'P 1'
#
loop_
_entity.id
_entity.type
_entity.pdbx_description
1 polymer ?
#
loop_
_entity_poly.entity_id
_entity_poly.type
_entity_poly.pdbx_seq_one_letter_code
_entity_poly.pdbx_strand_id
1 'polypeptide(L)'
;VAAYATAVEVNGGHPDTYVVRKGDTLWDIAGKFLQKPWLWPEIWQANPQIANPHLIYPGDVLSLAYLDRVTAKPGPRQEAPVTGVPLAQVEPFLKQLSVVDSIEGLPYVVGLEDNRLRATGGQTAYVRLADAQPGQRWAVVRPTVRYAQPKPTEDLTANGDVTPGSGNLWKAFNAPNHRRGVLGYELAQVGLGTITQVAGEKTEASTLVLDSNANGREVRAGDRLVPVEAQPYDLQFFPHVPAASVEGVDVRVLAVTDMFDAGGPRDVIAISAGKAQGVDNGTVFSLWRQGSHVAHRMKYPTSSRMDDSRSTGAGRVTLPDEYAAHAMVFRTFDNVSYALVMQGVKPVKVGYSALHPDAK
;
A
#
# COMPACT_ATOMS: atom_id res chain seq x y z
N VAL A 1 20.17 11.09 13.54
CA VAL A 1 18.97 10.93 14.39
C VAL A 1 18.60 12.31 14.86
N ALA A 2 17.68 12.99 14.16
CA ALA A 2 17.16 14.27 14.58
C ALA A 2 16.09 14.01 15.64
N ALA A 3 16.30 14.56 16.83
CA ALA A 3 15.35 14.50 17.92
C ALA A 3 14.13 15.38 17.57
N TYR A 4 13.02 14.75 17.21
CA TYR A 4 11.72 15.42 17.15
C TYR A 4 11.16 15.49 18.57
N ALA A 5 11.50 16.55 19.30
CA ALA A 5 10.82 16.89 20.54
C ALA A 5 9.44 17.51 20.21
N THR A 6 8.52 16.70 19.74
CA THR A 6 7.11 17.08 19.70
C THR A 6 6.53 16.75 21.07
N ALA A 7 5.97 17.74 21.78
CA ALA A 7 5.29 17.50 23.03
C ALA A 7 4.16 16.48 22.78
N VAL A 8 4.24 15.32 23.43
CA VAL A 8 3.22 14.28 23.32
C VAL A 8 2.00 14.74 24.11
N GLU A 9 0.92 15.09 23.43
CA GLU A 9 -0.34 15.45 24.05
C GLU A 9 -1.10 14.17 24.42
N VAL A 10 -1.32 13.97 25.71
CA VAL A 10 -2.01 12.80 26.28
C VAL A 10 -3.48 13.14 26.48
N ASN A 11 -4.37 12.19 26.18
CA ASN A 11 -5.79 12.32 26.51
C ASN A 11 -5.98 12.33 28.05
N GLY A 12 -6.63 13.34 28.57
CA GLY A 12 -6.82 13.50 30.02
C GLY A 12 -7.57 12.30 30.64
N GLY A 13 -7.06 11.79 31.78
CA GLY A 13 -7.72 10.71 32.53
C GLY A 13 -7.30 9.28 32.16
N HIS A 14 -6.12 9.08 31.58
CA HIS A 14 -5.58 7.74 31.27
C HIS A 14 -5.06 7.03 32.54
N PRO A 15 -5.11 5.68 32.58
CA PRO A 15 -4.47 4.91 33.63
C PRO A 15 -2.94 4.93 33.48
N ASP A 16 -2.21 4.79 34.58
CA ASP A 16 -0.75 4.72 34.57
C ASP A 16 -0.20 3.50 33.83
N THR A 17 -1.00 2.44 33.72
CA THR A 17 -0.63 1.20 33.06
C THR A 17 -1.79 0.63 32.26
N TYR A 18 -1.45 -0.04 31.15
CA TYR A 18 -2.42 -0.75 30.32
C TYR A 18 -2.00 -2.21 30.10
N VAL A 19 -2.93 -3.14 30.28
CA VAL A 19 -2.71 -4.55 29.98
C VAL A 19 -3.16 -4.84 28.56
N VAL A 20 -2.22 -5.30 27.73
CA VAL A 20 -2.45 -5.65 26.32
C VAL A 20 -3.51 -6.74 26.23
N ARG A 21 -4.50 -6.54 25.35
CA ARG A 21 -5.57 -7.50 25.06
C ARG A 21 -5.33 -8.17 23.72
N LYS A 22 -5.96 -9.33 23.51
CA LYS A 22 -5.93 -10.02 22.24
C LYS A 22 -6.49 -9.12 21.12
N GLY A 23 -5.68 -8.93 20.07
CA GLY A 23 -6.02 -8.08 18.91
C GLY A 23 -5.61 -6.61 19.05
N ASP A 24 -5.07 -6.18 20.20
CA ASP A 24 -4.51 -4.82 20.31
C ASP A 24 -3.21 -4.71 19.50
N THR A 25 -2.99 -3.55 18.89
CA THR A 25 -1.70 -3.12 18.35
C THR A 25 -1.20 -1.92 19.15
N LEU A 26 0.10 -1.61 19.07
CA LEU A 26 0.61 -0.37 19.68
C LEU A 26 -0.07 0.88 19.10
N TRP A 27 -0.46 0.82 17.83
CA TRP A 27 -1.26 1.88 17.22
C TRP A 27 -2.64 2.05 17.87
N ASP A 28 -3.37 0.94 18.07
CA ASP A 28 -4.69 0.97 18.70
C ASP A 28 -4.61 1.44 20.16
N ILE A 29 -3.56 1.00 20.86
CA ILE A 29 -3.30 1.42 22.25
C ILE A 29 -2.96 2.92 22.28
N ALA A 30 -2.09 3.39 21.38
CA ALA A 30 -1.78 4.81 21.27
C ALA A 30 -3.03 5.63 20.93
N GLY A 31 -3.89 5.15 20.03
CA GLY A 31 -5.16 5.82 19.72
C GLY A 31 -6.13 5.97 20.90
N LYS A 32 -6.03 5.10 21.92
CA LYS A 32 -6.81 5.22 23.15
C LYS A 32 -6.27 6.30 24.10
N PHE A 33 -4.95 6.49 24.14
CA PHE A 33 -4.27 7.29 25.17
C PHE A 33 -3.56 8.53 24.65
N LEU A 34 -3.19 8.58 23.38
CA LEU A 34 -2.56 9.73 22.73
C LEU A 34 -3.54 10.40 21.79
N GLN A 35 -3.42 11.70 21.63
CA GLN A 35 -4.18 12.43 20.61
C GLN A 35 -3.72 12.04 19.18
N LYS A 36 -2.47 11.58 19.05
CA LYS A 36 -1.81 11.23 17.80
C LYS A 36 -1.36 9.76 17.83
N PRO A 37 -2.13 8.81 17.29
CA PRO A 37 -1.82 7.37 17.34
C PRO A 37 -0.47 7.00 16.73
N TRP A 38 0.00 7.75 15.75
CA TRP A 38 1.30 7.50 15.10
C TRP A 38 2.50 7.79 16.02
N LEU A 39 2.28 8.43 17.17
CA LEU A 39 3.29 8.61 18.19
C LEU A 39 3.44 7.39 19.13
N TRP A 40 2.90 6.23 18.77
CA TRP A 40 3.08 5.00 19.54
C TRP A 40 4.56 4.63 19.83
N PRO A 41 5.58 5.02 19.03
CA PRO A 41 6.96 4.80 19.41
C PRO A 41 7.35 5.39 20.76
N GLU A 42 6.69 6.46 21.20
CA GLU A 42 6.89 7.05 22.53
C GLU A 42 6.43 6.09 23.64
N ILE A 43 5.29 5.41 23.45
CA ILE A 43 4.84 4.35 24.38
C ILE A 43 5.87 3.23 24.43
N TRP A 44 6.41 2.82 23.29
CA TRP A 44 7.42 1.78 23.23
C TRP A 44 8.73 2.19 23.92
N GLN A 45 9.22 3.41 23.70
CA GLN A 45 10.42 3.94 24.36
C GLN A 45 10.28 3.99 25.88
N ALA A 46 9.07 4.27 26.38
CA ALA A 46 8.75 4.22 27.81
C ALA A 46 8.69 2.78 28.36
N ASN A 47 8.72 1.75 27.48
CA ASN A 47 8.56 0.35 27.82
C ASN A 47 9.74 -0.53 27.30
N PRO A 48 10.96 -0.35 27.81
CA PRO A 48 12.16 -1.00 27.28
C PRO A 48 12.16 -2.53 27.43
N GLN A 49 11.25 -3.10 28.21
CA GLN A 49 11.03 -4.54 28.31
C GLN A 49 10.46 -5.15 27.02
N ILE A 50 9.88 -4.33 26.15
CA ILE A 50 9.40 -4.76 24.83
C ILE A 50 10.55 -4.63 23.83
N ALA A 51 11.28 -5.72 23.62
CA ALA A 51 12.43 -5.75 22.74
C ALA A 51 12.06 -5.46 21.26
N ASN A 52 10.86 -5.86 20.85
CA ASN A 52 10.34 -5.61 19.50
C ASN A 52 8.93 -5.02 19.58
N PRO A 53 8.73 -3.76 19.14
CA PRO A 53 7.43 -3.08 19.23
C PRO A 53 6.35 -3.69 18.34
N HIS A 54 6.74 -4.48 17.34
CA HIS A 54 5.81 -5.20 16.46
C HIS A 54 5.35 -6.55 17.06
N LEU A 55 5.89 -6.94 18.23
CA LEU A 55 5.62 -8.21 18.90
C LEU A 55 5.21 -7.96 20.36
N ILE A 56 4.02 -7.41 20.57
CA ILE A 56 3.40 -7.33 21.89
C ILE A 56 2.50 -8.54 22.12
N TYR A 57 2.38 -8.97 23.35
CA TYR A 57 1.62 -10.16 23.70
C TYR A 57 0.43 -9.81 24.60
N PRO A 58 -0.71 -10.48 24.45
CA PRO A 58 -1.79 -10.37 25.42
C PRO A 58 -1.29 -10.66 26.83
N GLY A 59 -1.60 -9.76 27.77
CA GLY A 59 -1.11 -9.82 29.15
C GLY A 59 0.19 -9.02 29.42
N ASP A 60 0.88 -8.51 28.40
CA ASP A 60 1.96 -7.55 28.63
C ASP A 60 1.40 -6.28 29.29
N VAL A 61 2.12 -5.72 30.25
CA VAL A 61 1.75 -4.50 30.94
C VAL A 61 2.58 -3.35 30.40
N LEU A 62 1.92 -2.38 29.79
CA LEU A 62 2.52 -1.16 29.26
C LEU A 62 2.43 -0.05 30.29
N SER A 63 3.52 0.62 30.59
CA SER A 63 3.51 1.88 31.34
C SER A 63 3.14 3.02 30.39
N LEU A 64 2.16 3.80 30.80
CA LEU A 64 1.72 5.03 30.12
C LEU A 64 2.21 6.29 30.86
N ALA A 65 2.86 6.10 32.01
CA ALA A 65 3.45 7.19 32.78
C ALA A 65 4.76 7.65 32.13
N TYR A 66 4.74 8.80 31.52
CA TYR A 66 5.91 9.36 30.79
C TYR A 66 7.02 9.90 31.69
N LEU A 67 6.80 10.05 32.99
CA LEU A 67 7.71 10.77 33.89
C LEU A 67 8.27 9.95 35.05
N ASP A 68 7.71 8.80 35.40
CA ASP A 68 8.25 7.95 36.44
C ASP A 68 8.67 6.59 35.88
N ARG A 69 9.93 6.24 36.08
CA ARG A 69 10.56 4.97 35.70
C ARG A 69 9.95 3.78 36.41
N VAL A 70 8.76 3.38 36.05
CA VAL A 70 8.20 2.11 36.49
C VAL A 70 8.62 1.03 35.51
N THR A 71 9.45 0.09 35.96
CA THR A 71 9.79 -1.12 35.21
C THR A 71 8.54 -2.00 35.14
N ALA A 72 7.84 -1.97 34.00
CA ALA A 72 6.77 -2.91 33.73
C ALA A 72 7.32 -4.35 33.62
N LYS A 73 6.59 -5.32 34.16
CA LYS A 73 6.95 -6.74 34.06
C LYS A 73 6.22 -7.35 32.87
N PRO A 74 6.90 -8.17 32.02
CA PRO A 74 6.23 -8.92 30.97
C PRO A 74 5.13 -9.80 31.56
N GLY A 75 3.95 -9.81 30.95
CA GLY A 75 2.87 -10.72 31.30
C GLY A 75 3.13 -12.17 30.85
N PRO A 76 2.30 -13.13 31.28
CA PRO A 76 2.44 -14.52 30.86
C PRO A 76 2.21 -14.66 29.35
N ARG A 77 3.19 -15.18 28.63
CA ARG A 77 3.16 -15.33 27.18
C ARG A 77 2.56 -16.67 26.78
N GLN A 78 1.25 -16.78 26.79
CA GLN A 78 0.52 -18.00 26.44
C GLN A 78 -0.08 -17.96 25.01
N GLU A 79 -0.12 -16.80 24.36
CA GLU A 79 -0.67 -16.61 23.03
C GLU A 79 0.39 -16.10 22.04
N ALA A 80 0.12 -16.24 20.74
CA ALA A 80 0.98 -15.69 19.71
C ALA A 80 1.07 -14.15 19.80
N PRO A 81 2.23 -13.56 19.45
CA PRO A 81 2.41 -12.11 19.49
C PRO A 81 1.43 -11.41 18.55
N VAL A 82 0.97 -10.24 18.95
CA VAL A 82 0.17 -9.36 18.11
C VAL A 82 1.10 -8.47 17.33
N THR A 83 1.01 -8.51 16.01
CA THR A 83 1.83 -7.68 15.11
C THR A 83 1.17 -6.33 14.88
N GLY A 84 1.95 -5.24 14.89
CA GLY A 84 1.47 -3.88 14.63
C GLY A 84 0.87 -3.70 13.22
N VAL A 85 1.32 -4.53 12.27
CA VAL A 85 0.76 -4.63 10.92
C VAL A 85 0.23 -6.04 10.71
N PRO A 86 -1.04 -6.22 10.33
CA PRO A 86 -1.62 -7.54 10.11
C PRO A 86 -1.00 -8.20 8.88
N LEU A 87 0.04 -9.01 9.09
CA LEU A 87 0.87 -9.60 8.05
C LEU A 87 0.04 -10.32 6.97
N ALA A 88 -1.01 -11.05 7.38
CA ALA A 88 -1.87 -11.78 6.45
C ALA A 88 -2.54 -10.87 5.40
N GLN A 89 -2.80 -9.61 5.72
CA GLN A 89 -3.43 -8.65 4.81
C GLN A 89 -2.42 -8.00 3.86
N VAL A 90 -1.21 -7.72 4.33
CA VAL A 90 -0.17 -7.05 3.54
C VAL A 90 0.73 -8.03 2.78
N GLU A 91 0.83 -9.28 3.21
CA GLU A 91 1.70 -10.30 2.60
C GLU A 91 1.47 -10.51 1.09
N PRO A 92 0.23 -10.55 0.54
CA PRO A 92 0.03 -10.62 -0.90
C PRO A 92 0.64 -9.45 -1.65
N PHE A 93 0.56 -8.25 -1.10
CA PHE A 93 1.13 -7.02 -1.67
C PHE A 93 2.65 -6.98 -1.56
N LEU A 94 3.22 -7.62 -0.55
CA LEU A 94 4.66 -7.74 -0.40
C LEU A 94 5.27 -8.77 -1.35
N LYS A 95 4.65 -9.94 -1.46
CA LYS A 95 5.22 -11.08 -2.19
C LYS A 95 4.79 -11.19 -3.65
N GLN A 96 3.56 -10.76 -3.98
CA GLN A 96 2.96 -11.04 -5.27
C GLN A 96 2.88 -9.84 -6.20
N LEU A 97 2.98 -8.62 -5.69
CA LEU A 97 2.91 -7.41 -6.47
C LEU A 97 4.23 -6.65 -6.44
N SER A 98 4.53 -5.96 -7.52
CA SER A 98 5.59 -4.96 -7.61
C SER A 98 5.14 -3.84 -8.55
N VAL A 99 5.76 -2.67 -8.46
CA VAL A 99 5.49 -1.56 -9.38
C VAL A 99 6.80 -1.16 -10.03
N VAL A 100 6.77 -1.00 -11.34
CA VAL A 100 7.90 -0.54 -12.17
C VAL A 100 7.49 0.69 -12.97
N ASP A 101 8.41 1.56 -13.28
CA ASP A 101 8.14 2.78 -14.05
C ASP A 101 7.78 2.48 -15.51
N SER A 102 8.37 1.45 -16.09
CA SER A 102 8.14 1.02 -17.47
C SER A 102 8.16 -0.50 -17.60
N ILE A 103 7.31 -1.01 -18.46
CA ILE A 103 7.31 -2.42 -18.89
C ILE A 103 8.01 -2.62 -20.23
N GLU A 104 8.41 -1.52 -20.87
CA GLU A 104 9.15 -1.56 -22.12
C GLU A 104 10.59 -2.01 -21.86
N GLY A 105 11.09 -2.93 -22.67
CA GLY A 105 12.44 -3.49 -22.50
C GLY A 105 12.55 -4.61 -21.45
N LEU A 106 11.52 -4.91 -20.68
CA LEU A 106 11.56 -6.08 -19.80
C LEU A 106 11.62 -7.37 -20.62
N PRO A 107 12.42 -8.36 -20.19
CA PRO A 107 12.39 -9.70 -20.77
C PRO A 107 10.97 -10.28 -20.74
N TYR A 108 10.63 -11.18 -21.65
CA TYR A 108 9.28 -11.69 -21.78
C TYR A 108 9.21 -13.13 -22.26
N VAL A 109 8.09 -13.78 -21.96
CA VAL A 109 7.76 -15.12 -22.46
C VAL A 109 7.32 -15.03 -23.91
N VAL A 110 8.06 -15.69 -24.81
CA VAL A 110 7.76 -15.75 -26.25
C VAL A 110 6.74 -16.84 -26.55
N GLY A 111 6.87 -18.00 -25.89
CA GLY A 111 6.04 -19.16 -26.12
C GLY A 111 6.17 -20.18 -25.01
N LEU A 112 5.41 -21.24 -25.12
CA LEU A 112 5.35 -22.33 -24.16
C LEU A 112 5.57 -23.68 -24.88
N GLU A 113 5.99 -24.68 -24.12
CA GLU A 113 6.19 -26.03 -24.60
C GLU A 113 4.92 -26.58 -25.28
N ASP A 114 5.10 -27.35 -26.34
CA ASP A 114 4.02 -27.96 -27.14
C ASP A 114 2.99 -26.94 -27.68
N ASN A 115 3.40 -25.69 -27.92
CA ASN A 115 2.51 -24.60 -28.37
C ASN A 115 1.28 -24.41 -27.48
N ARG A 116 1.40 -24.70 -26.21
CA ARG A 116 0.31 -24.49 -25.24
C ARG A 116 -0.01 -23.01 -25.08
N LEU A 117 -1.26 -22.72 -24.75
CA LEU A 117 -1.69 -21.35 -24.45
C LEU A 117 -1.32 -20.91 -23.03
N ARG A 118 -1.10 -21.90 -22.14
CA ARG A 118 -0.84 -21.69 -20.72
C ARG A 118 0.12 -22.74 -20.18
N ALA A 119 0.97 -22.35 -19.23
CA ALA A 119 1.87 -23.24 -18.53
C ALA A 119 1.74 -23.07 -17.02
N THR A 120 1.92 -24.17 -16.30
CA THR A 120 1.92 -24.23 -14.83
C THR A 120 3.26 -24.78 -14.33
N GLY A 121 3.40 -24.93 -13.02
CA GLY A 121 4.62 -25.47 -12.41
C GLY A 121 5.06 -26.82 -13.01
N GLY A 122 6.36 -26.99 -13.17
CA GLY A 122 7.00 -28.14 -13.79
C GLY A 122 7.05 -28.11 -15.34
N GLN A 123 6.40 -27.14 -15.98
CA GLN A 123 6.39 -26.99 -17.43
C GLN A 123 7.42 -25.96 -17.91
N THR A 124 7.69 -25.97 -19.20
CA THR A 124 8.71 -25.15 -19.82
C THR A 124 8.10 -23.92 -20.50
N ALA A 125 8.72 -22.76 -20.29
CA ALA A 125 8.46 -21.53 -21.01
C ALA A 125 9.72 -21.11 -21.78
N TYR A 126 9.53 -20.56 -22.99
CA TYR A 126 10.59 -19.98 -23.80
C TYR A 126 10.59 -18.48 -23.64
N VAL A 127 11.73 -17.92 -23.28
CA VAL A 127 11.86 -16.52 -22.87
C VAL A 127 12.89 -15.77 -23.71
N ARG A 128 12.60 -14.53 -24.07
CA ARG A 128 13.57 -13.62 -24.67
C ARG A 128 14.19 -12.78 -23.55
N LEU A 129 15.43 -13.11 -23.23
CA LEU A 129 16.20 -12.54 -22.14
C LEU A 129 17.63 -12.33 -22.62
N ALA A 130 18.11 -11.09 -22.60
CA ALA A 130 19.51 -10.79 -22.84
C ALA A 130 20.34 -11.24 -21.63
N ASP A 131 21.58 -11.67 -21.89
CA ASP A 131 22.55 -12.04 -20.85
C ASP A 131 22.05 -13.10 -19.84
N ALA A 132 21.17 -14.01 -20.31
CA ALA A 132 20.70 -15.13 -19.51
C ALA A 132 21.86 -16.04 -19.12
N GLN A 133 21.83 -16.56 -17.89
CA GLN A 133 22.80 -17.57 -17.42
C GLN A 133 22.05 -18.80 -16.89
N PRO A 134 22.55 -20.02 -17.16
CA PRO A 134 21.95 -21.21 -16.58
C PRO A 134 21.97 -21.14 -15.05
N GLY A 135 20.87 -21.57 -14.42
CA GLY A 135 20.68 -21.54 -12.97
C GLY A 135 20.15 -20.21 -12.42
N GLN A 136 20.04 -19.15 -13.22
CA GLN A 136 19.41 -17.90 -12.77
C GLN A 136 17.92 -18.11 -12.51
N ARG A 137 17.44 -17.57 -11.40
CA ARG A 137 16.01 -17.57 -11.03
C ARG A 137 15.33 -16.27 -11.45
N TRP A 138 14.16 -16.43 -12.03
CA TRP A 138 13.34 -15.32 -12.51
C TRP A 138 11.89 -15.45 -12.04
N ALA A 139 11.31 -14.32 -11.70
CA ALA A 139 9.88 -14.23 -11.48
C ALA A 139 9.20 -13.89 -12.81
N VAL A 140 8.20 -14.69 -13.16
CA VAL A 140 7.29 -14.40 -14.27
C VAL A 140 6.18 -13.53 -13.73
N VAL A 141 5.99 -12.36 -14.33
CA VAL A 141 5.06 -11.33 -13.87
C VAL A 141 4.15 -10.86 -15.00
N ARG A 142 2.95 -10.44 -14.64
CA ARG A 142 1.95 -9.92 -15.58
C ARG A 142 1.56 -8.50 -15.19
N PRO A 143 1.60 -7.53 -16.14
CA PRO A 143 1.06 -6.20 -15.89
C PRO A 143 -0.44 -6.27 -15.57
N THR A 144 -0.86 -5.65 -14.47
CA THR A 144 -2.25 -5.65 -13.99
C THR A 144 -2.89 -4.27 -14.05
N VAL A 145 -2.23 -3.28 -13.48
CA VAL A 145 -2.72 -1.92 -13.39
C VAL A 145 -1.67 -0.95 -13.91
N ARG A 146 -2.11 0.05 -14.67
CA ARG A 146 -1.31 1.21 -15.01
C ARG A 146 -1.74 2.37 -14.12
N TYR A 147 -0.89 2.76 -13.21
CA TYR A 147 -1.11 3.93 -12.37
C TYR A 147 -0.81 5.22 -13.13
N ALA A 148 -1.68 6.20 -13.00
CA ALA A 148 -1.45 7.53 -13.52
C ALA A 148 -1.97 8.57 -12.53
N GLN A 149 -1.38 9.77 -12.56
CA GLN A 149 -1.79 10.86 -11.70
C GLN A 149 -3.23 11.27 -12.03
N PRO A 150 -4.17 11.21 -11.07
CA PRO A 150 -5.52 11.69 -11.28
C PRO A 150 -5.50 13.19 -11.56
N LYS A 151 -6.32 13.65 -12.48
CA LYS A 151 -6.54 15.09 -12.63
C LYS A 151 -7.47 15.59 -11.52
N PRO A 152 -7.28 16.82 -11.01
CA PRO A 152 -8.14 17.37 -9.94
C PRO A 152 -9.64 17.38 -10.28
N THR A 153 -9.97 17.43 -11.57
CA THR A 153 -11.35 17.48 -12.09
C THR A 153 -11.84 16.14 -12.67
N GLU A 154 -11.04 15.08 -12.57
CA GLU A 154 -11.38 13.77 -13.13
C GLU A 154 -12.33 13.02 -12.20
N ASP A 155 -13.31 12.32 -12.80
CA ASP A 155 -14.18 11.43 -12.04
C ASP A 155 -13.39 10.18 -11.62
N LEU A 156 -13.21 10.05 -10.33
CA LEU A 156 -12.33 9.06 -9.75
C LEU A 156 -13.06 7.73 -9.46
N THR A 157 -14.30 7.59 -9.91
CA THR A 157 -15.05 6.32 -9.87
C THR A 157 -14.76 5.42 -11.07
N ALA A 158 -13.70 5.68 -11.82
CA ALA A 158 -13.36 4.87 -12.98
C ALA A 158 -13.00 3.44 -12.54
N ASN A 159 -13.82 2.49 -12.91
CA ASN A 159 -13.42 1.10 -12.95
C ASN A 159 -12.48 0.93 -14.13
N GLY A 160 -11.19 0.75 -13.86
CA GLY A 160 -10.22 0.44 -14.91
C GLY A 160 -10.52 -0.91 -15.53
N ASP A 161 -10.06 -1.11 -16.78
CA ASP A 161 -10.15 -2.40 -17.45
C ASP A 161 -9.27 -3.42 -16.72
N VAL A 162 -9.91 -4.39 -16.09
CA VAL A 162 -9.24 -5.52 -15.44
C VAL A 162 -9.14 -6.66 -16.45
N THR A 163 -7.93 -7.09 -16.77
CA THR A 163 -7.73 -8.31 -17.55
C THR A 163 -8.11 -9.51 -16.69
N PRO A 164 -9.11 -10.33 -17.10
CA PRO A 164 -9.50 -11.51 -16.35
C PRO A 164 -8.31 -12.42 -16.08
N GLY A 165 -8.16 -12.89 -14.83
CA GLY A 165 -7.06 -13.76 -14.41
C GLY A 165 -5.69 -13.08 -14.36
N SER A 166 -5.63 -11.75 -14.36
CA SER A 166 -4.37 -10.98 -14.27
C SER A 166 -3.69 -11.09 -12.90
N GLY A 167 -4.45 -11.43 -11.87
CA GLY A 167 -3.96 -11.46 -10.48
C GLY A 167 -4.15 -10.15 -9.74
N ASN A 168 -4.97 -9.26 -10.26
CA ASN A 168 -5.32 -8.02 -9.62
C ASN A 168 -5.98 -8.25 -8.24
N LEU A 169 -5.45 -7.61 -7.21
CA LEU A 169 -5.97 -7.64 -5.84
C LEU A 169 -6.92 -6.47 -5.54
N TRP A 170 -6.90 -5.45 -6.38
CA TRP A 170 -7.71 -4.25 -6.19
C TRP A 170 -9.17 -4.49 -6.61
N LYS A 171 -10.09 -3.92 -5.87
CA LYS A 171 -11.53 -3.95 -6.18
C LYS A 171 -11.98 -2.65 -6.82
N ALA A 172 -11.39 -1.53 -6.40
CA ALA A 172 -11.57 -0.23 -7.04
C ALA A 172 -10.19 0.38 -7.33
N PHE A 173 -10.01 0.94 -8.51
CA PHE A 173 -8.79 1.66 -8.87
C PHE A 173 -9.04 2.67 -9.98
N ASN A 174 -8.22 3.71 -10.02
CA ASN A 174 -8.24 4.70 -11.06
C ASN A 174 -7.33 4.27 -12.22
N ALA A 175 -7.90 4.08 -13.40
CA ALA A 175 -7.18 3.84 -14.64
C ALA A 175 -7.55 4.91 -15.67
N PRO A 176 -6.95 6.10 -15.57
CA PRO A 176 -7.26 7.18 -16.49
C PRO A 176 -6.87 6.83 -17.93
N ASN A 177 -7.74 7.15 -18.88
CA ASN A 177 -7.56 6.85 -20.32
C ASN A 177 -6.43 7.63 -20.97
N HIS A 178 -5.86 8.63 -20.30
CA HIS A 178 -4.76 9.41 -20.84
C HIS A 178 -3.40 8.73 -20.58
N ARG A 179 -2.50 8.83 -21.54
CA ARG A 179 -1.15 8.25 -21.47
C ARG A 179 -0.13 9.16 -20.78
N ARG A 180 -0.51 10.38 -20.41
CA ARG A 180 0.38 11.35 -19.74
C ARG A 180 0.32 11.17 -18.23
N GLY A 181 1.46 11.39 -17.57
CA GLY A 181 1.55 11.30 -16.10
C GLY A 181 1.44 9.87 -15.58
N VAL A 182 1.99 8.90 -16.32
CA VAL A 182 2.11 7.52 -15.82
C VAL A 182 3.04 7.51 -14.62
N LEU A 183 2.56 6.95 -13.51
CA LEU A 183 3.30 6.79 -12.26
C LEU A 183 4.01 5.44 -12.20
N GLY A 184 3.54 4.45 -12.97
CA GLY A 184 4.12 3.13 -13.01
C GLY A 184 3.13 2.07 -13.45
N TYR A 185 3.65 0.86 -13.61
CA TYR A 185 2.92 -0.34 -13.98
C TYR A 185 3.02 -1.36 -12.86
N GLU A 186 1.88 -1.78 -12.34
CA GLU A 186 1.83 -2.88 -11.39
C GLU A 186 2.03 -4.21 -12.09
N LEU A 187 2.87 -5.05 -11.52
CA LEU A 187 3.19 -6.39 -11.98
C LEU A 187 2.75 -7.40 -10.94
N ALA A 188 1.87 -8.32 -11.31
CA ALA A 188 1.51 -9.45 -10.46
C ALA A 188 2.37 -10.67 -10.79
N GLN A 189 2.98 -11.28 -9.79
CA GLN A 189 3.73 -12.52 -9.95
C GLN A 189 2.77 -13.66 -10.30
N VAL A 190 3.03 -14.31 -11.43
CA VAL A 190 2.25 -15.46 -11.92
C VAL A 190 3.03 -16.78 -11.80
N GLY A 191 4.35 -16.73 -11.72
CA GLY A 191 5.19 -17.90 -11.54
C GLY A 191 6.61 -17.55 -11.15
N LEU A 192 7.36 -18.55 -10.77
CA LEU A 192 8.82 -18.51 -10.59
C LEU A 192 9.41 -19.59 -11.50
N GLY A 193 10.64 -19.39 -11.93
CA GLY A 193 11.31 -20.41 -12.74
C GLY A 193 12.82 -20.18 -12.79
N THR A 194 13.51 -21.20 -13.28
CA THR A 194 14.98 -21.24 -13.40
C THR A 194 15.37 -21.42 -14.86
N ILE A 195 16.33 -20.63 -15.33
CA ILE A 195 16.90 -20.77 -16.67
C ILE A 195 17.72 -22.06 -16.72
N THR A 196 17.38 -22.96 -17.63
CA THR A 196 18.09 -24.24 -17.84
C THR A 196 18.96 -24.22 -19.08
N GLN A 197 18.51 -23.53 -20.15
CA GLN A 197 19.28 -23.38 -21.37
C GLN A 197 19.23 -21.92 -21.84
N VAL A 198 20.33 -21.46 -22.38
CA VAL A 198 20.47 -20.10 -22.88
C VAL A 198 20.31 -20.09 -24.41
N ALA A 199 19.78 -18.99 -24.93
CA ALA A 199 19.73 -18.74 -26.36
C ALA A 199 21.15 -18.86 -26.99
N GLY A 200 21.22 -19.45 -28.16
CA GLY A 200 22.46 -19.69 -28.90
C GLY A 200 22.34 -19.33 -30.40
N GLU A 201 23.34 -19.66 -31.19
CA GLU A 201 23.37 -19.29 -32.61
C GLU A 201 22.16 -19.78 -33.44
N LYS A 202 21.50 -20.87 -32.98
CA LYS A 202 20.36 -21.47 -33.70
C LYS A 202 19.00 -21.20 -32.99
N THR A 203 19.00 -20.66 -31.79
CA THR A 203 17.79 -20.45 -30.97
C THR A 203 17.78 -19.06 -30.36
N GLU A 204 16.79 -18.25 -30.66
CA GLU A 204 16.66 -16.89 -30.16
C GLU A 204 16.04 -16.78 -28.78
N ALA A 205 15.61 -17.88 -28.18
CA ALA A 205 14.96 -17.95 -26.88
C ALA A 205 15.70 -18.86 -25.91
N SER A 206 15.77 -18.44 -24.68
CA SER A 206 16.26 -19.25 -23.56
C SER A 206 15.12 -20.09 -22.96
N THR A 207 15.47 -21.19 -22.31
CA THR A 207 14.51 -22.12 -21.71
C THR A 207 14.40 -21.83 -20.22
N LEU A 208 13.19 -21.55 -19.76
CA LEU A 208 12.81 -21.36 -18.35
C LEU A 208 11.93 -22.51 -17.90
N VAL A 209 12.36 -23.26 -16.90
CA VAL A 209 11.53 -24.30 -16.23
C VAL A 209 10.82 -23.66 -15.05
N LEU A 210 9.48 -23.78 -15.03
CA LEU A 210 8.64 -23.19 -13.99
C LEU A 210 8.68 -24.02 -12.72
N ASP A 211 8.77 -23.38 -11.56
CA ASP A 211 8.76 -24.03 -10.27
C ASP A 211 7.39 -24.67 -9.97
N SER A 212 7.38 -25.84 -9.32
CA SER A 212 6.16 -26.60 -9.04
C SER A 212 5.18 -25.93 -8.06
N ASN A 213 5.65 -24.92 -7.32
CA ASN A 213 4.87 -24.20 -6.29
C ASN A 213 4.34 -22.85 -6.75
N ALA A 214 4.14 -22.63 -8.04
CA ALA A 214 3.50 -21.42 -8.53
C ALA A 214 2.11 -21.26 -7.89
N ASN A 215 1.76 -20.05 -7.47
CA ASN A 215 0.53 -19.63 -6.76
C ASN A 215 -0.79 -19.96 -7.48
N GLY A 216 -0.91 -21.12 -8.13
CA GLY A 216 -2.08 -21.54 -8.89
C GLY A 216 -2.38 -20.71 -10.13
N ARG A 217 -1.46 -19.81 -10.52
CA ARG A 217 -1.59 -18.95 -11.69
C ARG A 217 -0.86 -19.55 -12.88
N GLU A 218 -1.40 -19.32 -14.07
CA GLU A 218 -0.86 -19.85 -15.31
C GLU A 218 -0.01 -18.79 -16.03
N VAL A 219 1.19 -19.18 -16.46
CA VAL A 219 2.07 -18.40 -17.31
C VAL A 219 1.56 -18.43 -18.75
N ARG A 220 1.68 -17.29 -19.46
CA ARG A 220 1.25 -17.11 -20.86
C ARG A 220 2.34 -16.42 -21.66
N ALA A 221 2.27 -16.59 -22.97
CA ALA A 221 3.07 -15.75 -23.87
C ALA A 221 2.74 -14.26 -23.66
N GLY A 222 3.75 -13.41 -23.62
CA GLY A 222 3.64 -11.98 -23.33
C GLY A 222 3.82 -11.61 -21.86
N ASP A 223 3.82 -12.55 -20.93
CA ASP A 223 4.21 -12.29 -19.54
C ASP A 223 5.66 -11.81 -19.48
N ARG A 224 5.98 -10.94 -18.53
CA ARG A 224 7.31 -10.34 -18.35
C ARG A 224 8.13 -11.13 -17.34
N LEU A 225 9.44 -10.91 -17.35
CA LEU A 225 10.32 -11.46 -16.34
C LEU A 225 11.03 -10.34 -15.59
N VAL A 226 11.16 -10.55 -14.28
CA VAL A 226 11.98 -9.73 -13.40
C VAL A 226 12.90 -10.63 -12.58
N PRO A 227 14.12 -10.19 -12.24
CA PRO A 227 14.99 -10.96 -11.35
C PRO A 227 14.28 -11.25 -10.03
N VAL A 228 14.48 -12.45 -9.51
CA VAL A 228 14.04 -12.76 -8.14
C VAL A 228 15.00 -12.06 -7.20
N GLU A 229 14.58 -10.94 -6.65
CA GLU A 229 15.32 -10.28 -5.60
C GLU A 229 15.13 -11.03 -4.29
N ALA A 230 16.24 -11.41 -3.66
CA ALA A 230 16.24 -11.92 -2.30
C ALA A 230 16.09 -10.73 -1.33
N GLN A 231 14.99 -10.01 -1.39
CA GLN A 231 14.75 -8.94 -0.42
C GLN A 231 13.99 -9.52 0.77
N PRO A 232 14.60 -9.55 1.97
CA PRO A 232 13.84 -9.69 3.18
C PRO A 232 12.94 -8.45 3.26
N TYR A 233 11.62 -8.66 3.28
CA TYR A 233 10.69 -7.57 3.54
C TYR A 233 10.93 -7.08 4.95
N ASP A 234 11.56 -5.91 5.08
CA ASP A 234 11.73 -5.28 6.37
C ASP A 234 10.38 -4.69 6.79
N LEU A 235 9.72 -5.37 7.73
CA LEU A 235 8.50 -4.89 8.37
C LEU A 235 8.80 -4.12 9.66
N GLN A 236 10.07 -3.89 9.98
CA GLN A 236 10.51 -3.12 11.13
C GLN A 236 10.64 -1.64 10.75
N PHE A 237 9.52 -1.00 10.52
CA PHE A 237 9.46 0.45 10.28
C PHE A 237 8.58 1.12 11.32
N PHE A 238 8.91 2.35 11.66
CA PHE A 238 8.21 3.15 12.66
C PHE A 238 7.36 4.22 11.99
N PRO A 239 6.15 4.49 12.49
CA PRO A 239 5.35 5.58 11.96
C PRO A 239 6.04 6.93 12.18
N HIS A 240 6.02 7.72 11.13
CA HIS A 240 6.55 9.08 11.14
C HIS A 240 5.78 9.96 10.15
N VAL A 241 5.89 11.25 10.31
CA VAL A 241 5.27 12.23 9.41
C VAL A 241 5.97 12.24 8.05
N PRO A 242 5.27 12.63 6.97
CA PRO A 242 5.88 12.79 5.65
C PRO A 242 7.06 13.78 5.69
N ALA A 243 8.06 13.53 4.85
CA ALA A 243 9.14 14.48 4.66
C ALA A 243 8.62 15.81 4.06
N ALA A 244 9.31 16.91 4.31
CA ALA A 244 8.93 18.23 3.77
C ALA A 244 8.84 18.26 2.23
N SER A 245 9.52 17.35 1.53
CA SER A 245 9.43 17.19 0.07
C SER A 245 8.05 16.76 -0.43
N VAL A 246 7.23 16.18 0.43
CA VAL A 246 5.84 15.78 0.12
C VAL A 246 4.87 16.95 0.25
N GLU A 247 5.25 18.00 0.96
CA GLU A 247 4.42 19.21 1.11
C GLU A 247 4.17 19.87 -0.25
N GLY A 248 2.88 20.12 -0.56
CA GLY A 248 2.48 20.71 -1.83
C GLY A 248 2.35 19.71 -3.00
N VAL A 249 2.68 18.44 -2.80
CA VAL A 249 2.40 17.37 -3.78
C VAL A 249 0.94 16.95 -3.64
N ASP A 250 0.20 16.87 -4.75
CA ASP A 250 -1.17 16.35 -4.76
C ASP A 250 -1.16 14.83 -4.69
N VAL A 251 -1.10 14.30 -3.46
CA VAL A 251 -1.10 12.86 -3.21
C VAL A 251 -2.54 12.35 -3.12
N ARG A 252 -2.86 11.33 -3.91
CA ARG A 252 -4.21 10.78 -4.03
C ARG A 252 -4.23 9.27 -3.82
N VAL A 253 -5.34 8.76 -3.32
CA VAL A 253 -5.64 7.33 -3.29
C VAL A 253 -5.94 6.85 -4.71
N LEU A 254 -5.18 5.88 -5.21
CA LEU A 254 -5.27 5.33 -6.56
C LEU A 254 -6.08 4.04 -6.63
N ALA A 255 -6.03 3.23 -5.58
CA ALA A 255 -6.69 1.93 -5.54
C ALA A 255 -7.02 1.52 -4.11
N VAL A 256 -8.04 0.70 -3.96
CA VAL A 256 -8.57 0.19 -2.68
C VAL A 256 -8.90 -1.30 -2.82
N THR A 257 -8.73 -2.08 -1.76
CA THR A 257 -8.94 -3.54 -1.74
C THR A 257 -10.36 -3.99 -1.41
N ASP A 258 -11.23 -3.13 -0.88
CA ASP A 258 -12.58 -3.52 -0.49
C ASP A 258 -13.55 -3.59 -1.68
N MET A 259 -14.56 -4.48 -1.54
CA MET A 259 -15.56 -4.79 -2.58
C MET A 259 -16.56 -3.65 -2.87
N PHE A 260 -16.69 -2.66 -1.98
CA PHE A 260 -17.68 -1.58 -2.08
C PHE A 260 -17.06 -0.23 -2.52
N ASP A 261 -15.97 -0.25 -3.25
CA ASP A 261 -15.22 0.95 -3.66
C ASP A 261 -14.74 1.81 -2.48
N ALA A 262 -14.66 1.22 -1.29
CA ALA A 262 -14.34 1.93 -0.06
C ALA A 262 -13.54 1.02 0.90
N GLY A 263 -12.36 1.46 1.32
CA GLY A 263 -11.51 0.75 2.27
C GLY A 263 -11.77 1.19 3.71
N GLY A 264 -11.90 0.22 4.59
CA GLY A 264 -11.99 0.41 6.04
C GLY A 264 -10.64 0.17 6.74
N PRO A 265 -10.62 0.19 8.09
CA PRO A 265 -9.44 -0.18 8.85
C PRO A 265 -8.93 -1.57 8.46
N ARG A 266 -7.61 -1.68 8.26
CA ARG A 266 -6.86 -2.86 7.81
C ARG A 266 -6.95 -3.17 6.31
N ASP A 267 -7.64 -2.37 5.51
CA ASP A 267 -7.59 -2.50 4.06
C ASP A 267 -6.33 -1.84 3.49
N VAL A 268 -5.86 -2.37 2.37
CA VAL A 268 -4.70 -1.83 1.67
C VAL A 268 -5.16 -0.84 0.60
N ILE A 269 -4.43 0.26 0.47
CA ILE A 269 -4.63 1.28 -0.55
C ILE A 269 -3.32 1.52 -1.31
N ALA A 270 -3.44 1.97 -2.55
CA ALA A 270 -2.31 2.53 -3.30
C ALA A 270 -2.44 4.06 -3.33
N ILE A 271 -1.31 4.77 -3.19
CA ILE A 271 -1.25 6.24 -3.22
C ILE A 271 -0.28 6.72 -4.29
N SER A 272 -0.51 7.93 -4.84
CA SER A 272 0.24 8.53 -5.94
C SER A 272 1.52 9.25 -5.50
N ALA A 273 2.21 8.71 -4.52
CA ALA A 273 3.51 9.21 -4.07
C ALA A 273 4.41 8.05 -3.68
N GLY A 274 5.71 8.19 -3.90
CA GLY A 274 6.72 7.18 -3.64
C GLY A 274 8.06 7.78 -3.23
N LYS A 275 9.13 7.02 -3.43
CA LYS A 275 10.49 7.44 -3.08
C LYS A 275 10.90 8.74 -3.76
N ALA A 276 10.49 8.98 -5.00
CA ALA A 276 10.80 10.19 -5.74
C ALA A 276 10.25 11.46 -5.07
N GLN A 277 9.17 11.34 -4.28
CA GLN A 277 8.59 12.40 -3.51
C GLN A 277 9.08 12.43 -2.06
N GLY A 278 9.91 11.47 -1.64
CA GLY A 278 10.41 11.37 -0.27
C GLY A 278 9.51 10.56 0.67
N VAL A 279 8.64 9.72 0.11
CA VAL A 279 7.85 8.76 0.88
C VAL A 279 8.67 7.49 1.11
N ASP A 280 8.66 6.97 2.32
CA ASP A 280 9.29 5.72 2.72
C ASP A 280 8.36 4.87 3.60
N ASN A 281 8.80 3.68 3.96
CA ASN A 281 8.03 2.78 4.80
C ASN A 281 7.90 3.36 6.21
N GLY A 282 6.69 3.43 6.73
CA GLY A 282 6.36 4.07 8.00
C GLY A 282 5.75 5.47 7.85
N THR A 283 5.84 6.11 6.67
CA THR A 283 5.20 7.39 6.43
C THR A 283 3.69 7.31 6.68
N VAL A 284 3.16 8.22 7.48
CA VAL A 284 1.74 8.29 7.85
C VAL A 284 1.07 9.46 7.14
N PHE A 285 -0.10 9.20 6.56
CA PHE A 285 -0.96 10.21 5.94
C PHE A 285 -2.34 10.25 6.61
N SER A 286 -2.95 11.41 6.64
CA SER A 286 -4.38 11.58 6.85
C SER A 286 -5.10 11.60 5.49
N LEU A 287 -6.21 10.86 5.39
CA LEU A 287 -6.97 10.71 4.17
C LEU A 287 -8.25 11.54 4.25
N TRP A 288 -8.48 12.36 3.23
CA TRP A 288 -9.55 13.35 3.22
C TRP A 288 -10.40 13.22 1.95
N ARG A 289 -11.71 13.25 2.15
CA ARG A 289 -12.66 13.43 1.06
C ARG A 289 -12.70 14.90 0.68
N GLN A 290 -12.41 15.23 -0.55
CA GLN A 290 -12.55 16.59 -1.04
C GLN A 290 -13.99 17.07 -0.96
N GLY A 291 -14.21 18.28 -0.48
CA GLY A 291 -15.52 18.91 -0.38
C GLY A 291 -16.17 19.08 -1.74
N SER A 292 -17.42 18.68 -1.85
CA SER A 292 -18.20 18.84 -3.09
C SER A 292 -18.67 20.29 -3.29
N HIS A 293 -18.90 20.65 -4.55
CA HIS A 293 -19.46 21.95 -4.93
C HIS A 293 -20.98 21.81 -5.09
N VAL A 294 -21.73 22.23 -4.07
CA VAL A 294 -23.18 22.12 -4.04
C VAL A 294 -23.86 23.36 -4.62
N ALA A 295 -24.99 23.19 -5.26
CA ALA A 295 -25.78 24.32 -5.78
C ALA A 295 -26.33 25.18 -4.63
N HIS A 296 -26.12 26.48 -4.69
CA HIS A 296 -26.67 27.44 -3.69
C HIS A 296 -28.17 27.64 -3.91
N ARG A 297 -28.98 26.65 -3.49
CA ARG A 297 -30.41 26.56 -3.77
C ARG A 297 -31.24 27.71 -3.18
N MET A 298 -30.78 28.30 -2.07
CA MET A 298 -31.46 29.49 -1.50
C MET A 298 -31.32 30.72 -2.39
N LYS A 299 -30.17 30.89 -3.06
CA LYS A 299 -29.92 32.00 -3.97
C LYS A 299 -30.45 31.70 -5.38
N TYR A 300 -30.48 30.43 -5.78
CA TYR A 300 -30.89 29.98 -7.10
C TYR A 300 -31.84 28.78 -6.97
N PRO A 301 -33.09 28.97 -6.48
CA PRO A 301 -34.00 27.86 -6.15
C PRO A 301 -34.45 27.05 -7.36
N THR A 302 -34.43 27.64 -8.56
CA THR A 302 -34.83 26.97 -9.82
C THR A 302 -33.65 26.33 -10.56
N SER A 303 -32.45 26.31 -9.97
CA SER A 303 -31.29 25.71 -10.62
C SER A 303 -31.48 24.19 -10.75
N SER A 304 -31.44 23.68 -11.98
CA SER A 304 -31.42 22.25 -12.29
C SER A 304 -30.02 21.62 -12.19
N ARG A 305 -29.01 22.40 -11.77
CA ARG A 305 -27.64 21.90 -11.64
C ARG A 305 -27.56 20.87 -10.54
N MET A 306 -26.99 19.73 -10.87
CA MET A 306 -26.66 18.69 -9.88
C MET A 306 -25.44 19.10 -9.03
N ASP A 307 -25.41 18.61 -7.80
CA ASP A 307 -24.25 18.75 -6.94
C ASP A 307 -23.15 17.82 -7.49
N ASP A 308 -21.95 18.35 -7.69
CA ASP A 308 -20.78 17.58 -8.13
C ASP A 308 -19.49 18.15 -7.56
N SER A 309 -18.42 17.37 -7.61
CA SER A 309 -17.09 17.77 -7.13
C SER A 309 -16.27 18.55 -8.15
N ARG A 310 -16.78 18.77 -9.36
CA ARG A 310 -16.04 19.32 -10.50
C ARG A 310 -16.39 20.73 -10.88
N SER A 311 -17.68 21.05 -10.83
CA SER A 311 -18.17 22.32 -11.33
C SER A 311 -18.02 23.42 -10.28
N THR A 312 -17.06 24.29 -10.48
CA THR A 312 -16.89 25.53 -9.71
C THR A 312 -17.61 26.68 -10.40
N GLY A 313 -17.87 27.77 -9.70
CA GLY A 313 -18.35 29.02 -10.29
C GLY A 313 -19.58 29.61 -9.63
N ALA A 314 -20.18 30.62 -10.28
CA ALA A 314 -21.30 31.36 -9.73
C ALA A 314 -22.49 30.44 -9.39
N GLY A 315 -23.02 30.59 -8.20
CA GLY A 315 -24.18 29.83 -7.72
C GLY A 315 -23.85 28.47 -7.08
N ARG A 316 -22.60 28.21 -6.80
CA ARG A 316 -22.15 27.03 -6.04
C ARG A 316 -21.47 27.43 -4.74
N VAL A 317 -21.57 26.56 -3.76
CA VAL A 317 -20.86 26.65 -2.47
C VAL A 317 -19.97 25.43 -2.36
N THR A 318 -18.69 25.68 -2.11
CA THR A 318 -17.73 24.59 -1.81
C THR A 318 -17.91 24.16 -0.37
N LEU A 319 -18.15 22.89 -0.16
CA LEU A 319 -18.19 22.29 1.18
C LEU A 319 -16.75 22.06 1.69
N PRO A 320 -16.56 22.02 3.00
CA PRO A 320 -15.25 21.68 3.57
C PRO A 320 -14.85 20.24 3.25
N ASP A 321 -13.56 19.99 3.24
CA ASP A 321 -13.01 18.65 3.16
C ASP A 321 -13.39 17.85 4.41
N GLU A 322 -13.58 16.56 4.25
CA GLU A 322 -14.00 15.67 5.33
C GLU A 322 -12.92 14.63 5.63
N TYR A 323 -12.46 14.60 6.86
CA TYR A 323 -11.53 13.57 7.34
C TYR A 323 -12.18 12.18 7.23
N ALA A 324 -11.41 11.20 6.75
CA ALA A 324 -11.83 9.81 6.64
C ALA A 324 -11.02 8.88 7.54
N ALA A 325 -9.70 8.82 7.38
CA ALA A 325 -8.87 7.84 8.05
C ALA A 325 -7.39 8.28 8.12
N HIS A 326 -6.59 7.55 8.88
CA HIS A 326 -5.13 7.54 8.76
C HIS A 326 -4.67 6.27 8.04
N ALA A 327 -3.62 6.40 7.25
CA ALA A 327 -2.96 5.28 6.60
C ALA A 327 -1.44 5.35 6.79
N MET A 328 -0.81 4.19 6.92
CA MET A 328 0.63 4.04 7.09
C MET A 328 1.21 3.26 5.91
N VAL A 329 2.23 3.82 5.29
CA VAL A 329 2.94 3.20 4.17
C VAL A 329 3.75 2.01 4.68
N PHE A 330 3.60 0.86 4.02
CA PHE A 330 4.36 -0.36 4.34
C PHE A 330 5.25 -0.82 3.17
N ARG A 331 4.99 -0.31 1.96
CA ARG A 331 5.82 -0.62 0.79
C ARG A 331 5.86 0.57 -0.17
N THR A 332 7.07 0.97 -0.56
CA THR A 332 7.31 2.15 -1.38
C THR A 332 8.01 1.78 -2.68
N PHE A 333 7.52 2.31 -3.80
CA PHE A 333 8.13 2.29 -5.12
C PHE A 333 8.53 3.71 -5.53
N ASP A 334 8.97 3.93 -6.76
CA ASP A 334 9.49 5.23 -7.15
C ASP A 334 8.40 6.33 -7.12
N ASN A 335 7.22 6.09 -7.68
CA ASN A 335 6.13 7.09 -7.74
C ASN A 335 4.81 6.62 -7.11
N VAL A 336 4.76 5.42 -6.57
CA VAL A 336 3.57 4.81 -5.95
C VAL A 336 3.98 4.18 -4.64
N SER A 337 3.09 4.16 -3.66
CA SER A 337 3.30 3.40 -2.43
C SER A 337 2.04 2.65 -2.05
N TYR A 338 2.21 1.54 -1.34
CA TYR A 338 1.12 0.81 -0.71
C TYR A 338 1.05 1.17 0.76
N ALA A 339 -0.13 1.50 1.21
CA ALA A 339 -0.40 1.88 2.60
C ALA A 339 -1.55 1.06 3.17
N LEU A 340 -1.48 0.83 4.48
CA LEU A 340 -2.53 0.18 5.26
C LEU A 340 -3.38 1.24 5.93
N VAL A 341 -4.69 1.16 5.81
CA VAL A 341 -5.62 2.00 6.56
C VAL A 341 -5.60 1.55 8.03
N MET A 342 -5.17 2.43 8.92
CA MET A 342 -4.96 2.11 10.33
C MET A 342 -6.21 2.37 11.17
N GLN A 343 -6.69 3.61 11.15
CA GLN A 343 -7.84 4.06 11.92
C GLN A 343 -8.63 5.07 11.12
N GLY A 344 -9.96 5.00 11.16
CA GLY A 344 -10.79 5.92 10.42
C GLY A 344 -12.20 6.05 11.00
N VAL A 345 -12.85 7.14 10.64
CA VAL A 345 -14.25 7.44 10.97
C VAL A 345 -15.16 7.25 9.76
N LYS A 346 -14.59 7.22 8.56
CA LYS A 346 -15.31 7.01 7.29
C LYS A 346 -14.51 6.07 6.39
N PRO A 347 -15.18 5.31 5.51
CA PRO A 347 -14.49 4.51 4.50
C PRO A 347 -13.69 5.37 3.52
N VAL A 348 -12.52 4.89 3.15
CA VAL A 348 -11.61 5.53 2.19
C VAL A 348 -11.98 5.10 0.76
N LYS A 349 -12.05 6.05 -0.15
CA LYS A 349 -12.34 5.81 -1.56
C LYS A 349 -11.21 6.28 -2.47
N VAL A 350 -11.18 5.71 -3.68
CA VAL A 350 -10.31 6.20 -4.75
C VAL A 350 -10.50 7.70 -4.94
N GLY A 351 -9.40 8.44 -5.07
CA GLY A 351 -9.40 9.88 -5.26
C GLY A 351 -9.34 10.72 -4.01
N TYR A 352 -9.46 10.14 -2.82
CA TYR A 352 -9.25 10.90 -1.59
C TYR A 352 -7.84 11.46 -1.54
N SER A 353 -7.71 12.67 -0.99
CA SER A 353 -6.41 13.32 -0.78
C SER A 353 -5.70 12.68 0.39
N ALA A 354 -4.38 12.49 0.25
CA ALA A 354 -3.51 12.09 1.35
C ALA A 354 -2.67 13.29 1.76
N LEU A 355 -2.90 13.77 2.97
CA LEU A 355 -2.30 14.98 3.53
C LEU A 355 -1.42 14.65 4.73
N HIS A 356 -0.72 15.64 5.25
CA HIS A 356 0.01 15.52 6.51
C HIS A 356 -0.91 14.97 7.60
N PRO A 357 -0.45 14.06 8.49
CA PRO A 357 -1.31 13.44 9.50
C PRO A 357 -1.96 14.45 10.46
N ASP A 358 -1.36 15.60 10.65
CA ASP A 358 -1.89 16.70 11.46
C ASP A 358 -2.73 17.73 10.67
N ALA A 359 -3.06 17.47 9.39
CA ALA A 359 -3.93 18.35 8.60
C ALA A 359 -5.32 18.46 9.26
N LYS A 360 -5.86 19.69 9.27
CA LYS A 360 -7.16 20.02 9.88
C LYS A 360 -8.11 20.58 8.85
#